data_99e46f827c60258421292e4188d63c39
#
_entry.id   99e46f827c60258421292e4188d63c39
#
_cell.length_a   1.000
_cell.length_b   1.000
_cell.length_c   1.000
_cell.angle_alpha   90.00
_cell.angle_beta   90.00
_cell.angle_gamma   90.00
#
_symmetry.space_group_name_H-M   'P 1'
#
loop_
_entity.id
_entity.type
_entity.pdbx_description
1 polymer ?
#
loop_
_entity_poly.entity_id
_entity_poly.type
_entity_poly.pdbx_seq_one_letter_code
_entity_poly.pdbx_strand_id
1 'polypeptide(L)'
;MNAILRAEKLCKTFSNEGLQQHVIKNLDLNIMEGDFTIIMGSSGSGKSTLLYALSGMDKPSTGKVFFGDEDISGYSNDELALFRRKHCGFVFQSIYLLENMNVFDNIMTGALVARKNSPQLIERAKELLKKVGIDEKLWKKYPNQMSGGECQRVGIVRAVINEPQILFADEPTGALNSSSGQDVLDVFTELHENGQSIVMVTHDVKTALRGSRVLYLRDGKVEGDYRMPPYGTDDLKERRDKLQNFLDEMGW
;
A
#
# COMPACT_ATOMS: atom_id res chain seq x y z
N MET A 1 6.00 -8.75 18.89
CA MET A 1 5.54 -7.81 17.85
C MET A 1 4.04 -7.64 18.03
N ASN A 2 3.55 -6.41 18.01
CA ASN A 2 2.13 -6.14 18.15
C ASN A 2 1.47 -6.11 16.76
N ALA A 3 0.20 -6.51 16.67
CA ALA A 3 -0.56 -6.36 15.44
C ALA A 3 -0.92 -4.89 15.26
N ILE A 4 -0.52 -4.29 14.12
CA ILE A 4 -0.94 -2.93 13.75
C ILE A 4 -2.36 -2.92 13.19
N LEU A 5 -2.73 -3.98 12.47
CA LEU A 5 -4.09 -4.20 11.96
C LEU A 5 -4.56 -5.62 12.29
N ARG A 6 -5.83 -5.74 12.67
CA ARG A 6 -6.49 -7.01 12.90
C ARG A 6 -7.89 -6.98 12.30
N ALA A 7 -8.20 -7.98 11.48
CA ALA A 7 -9.54 -8.23 10.97
C ALA A 7 -10.12 -9.47 11.65
N GLU A 8 -11.38 -9.39 12.05
CA GLU A 8 -12.13 -10.48 12.69
C GLU A 8 -13.42 -10.72 11.92
N LYS A 9 -13.57 -11.94 11.39
CA LYS A 9 -14.74 -12.40 10.62
C LYS A 9 -15.17 -11.38 9.56
N LEU A 10 -14.18 -10.74 8.93
CA LEU A 10 -14.39 -9.69 7.95
C LEU A 10 -15.14 -10.22 6.74
N CYS A 11 -16.27 -9.58 6.42
CA CYS A 11 -17.01 -9.84 5.18
C CYS A 11 -17.22 -8.55 4.41
N LYS A 12 -17.14 -8.64 3.08
CA LYS A 12 -17.56 -7.58 2.18
C LYS A 12 -18.44 -8.13 1.09
N THR A 13 -19.62 -7.55 0.97
CA THR A 13 -20.64 -7.91 -0.02
C THR A 13 -21.05 -6.65 -0.77
N PHE A 14 -21.05 -6.70 -2.07
CA PHE A 14 -21.64 -5.67 -2.92
C PHE A 14 -23.02 -6.12 -3.37
N SER A 15 -23.97 -5.20 -3.42
CA SER A 15 -25.32 -5.44 -3.93
C SER A 15 -25.53 -4.59 -5.17
N ASN A 16 -25.87 -5.19 -6.29
CA ASN A 16 -26.23 -4.50 -7.51
C ASN A 16 -27.49 -5.14 -8.10
N GLU A 17 -28.54 -4.35 -8.28
CA GLU A 17 -29.83 -4.76 -8.87
C GLU A 17 -30.42 -6.05 -8.25
N GLY A 18 -30.25 -6.23 -6.94
CA GLY A 18 -30.75 -7.42 -6.22
C GLY A 18 -29.81 -8.63 -6.23
N LEU A 19 -28.72 -8.59 -7.00
CA LEU A 19 -27.67 -9.61 -6.95
C LEU A 19 -26.65 -9.26 -5.87
N GLN A 20 -26.37 -10.22 -4.99
CA GLN A 20 -25.35 -10.09 -3.96
C GLN A 20 -24.06 -10.80 -4.40
N GLN A 21 -22.95 -10.07 -4.38
CA GLN A 21 -21.62 -10.60 -4.61
C GLN A 21 -20.80 -10.55 -3.32
N HIS A 22 -20.56 -11.73 -2.72
CA HIS A 22 -19.70 -11.87 -1.55
C HIS A 22 -18.24 -11.90 -1.97
N VAL A 23 -17.53 -10.78 -1.80
CA VAL A 23 -16.15 -10.62 -2.26
C VAL A 23 -15.16 -11.03 -1.18
N ILE A 24 -15.38 -10.66 0.09
CA ILE A 24 -14.61 -11.15 1.24
C ILE A 24 -15.54 -11.96 2.14
N LYS A 25 -15.05 -13.13 2.61
CA LYS A 25 -15.88 -14.14 3.26
C LYS A 25 -15.27 -14.60 4.57
N ASN A 26 -15.78 -14.05 5.69
CA ASN A 26 -15.43 -14.49 7.05
C ASN A 26 -13.90 -14.59 7.28
N LEU A 27 -13.18 -13.53 6.92
CA LEU A 27 -11.72 -13.51 6.90
C LEU A 27 -11.19 -13.01 8.25
N ASP A 28 -10.29 -13.79 8.86
CA ASP A 28 -9.49 -13.40 10.01
C ASP A 28 -8.05 -13.13 9.56
N LEU A 29 -7.47 -12.01 9.99
CA LEU A 29 -6.13 -11.60 9.55
C LEU A 29 -5.48 -10.68 10.59
N ASN A 30 -4.19 -10.88 10.83
CA ASN A 30 -3.34 -9.94 11.57
C ASN A 30 -2.21 -9.45 10.66
N ILE A 31 -1.99 -8.14 10.62
CA ILE A 31 -0.79 -7.50 10.05
C ILE A 31 0.05 -7.00 11.21
N MET A 32 1.31 -7.41 11.27
CA MET A 32 2.19 -7.01 12.36
C MET A 32 2.86 -5.67 12.06
N GLU A 33 3.18 -4.92 13.12
CA GLU A 33 3.98 -3.71 13.00
C GLU A 33 5.35 -4.01 12.39
N GLY A 34 5.77 -3.22 11.41
CA GLY A 34 7.03 -3.42 10.68
C GLY A 34 6.99 -4.51 9.60
N ASP A 35 5.87 -5.23 9.39
CA ASP A 35 5.76 -6.19 8.28
C ASP A 35 5.65 -5.45 6.92
N PHE A 36 6.28 -6.02 5.90
CA PHE A 36 5.94 -5.74 4.50
C PHE A 36 5.08 -6.89 3.98
N THR A 37 3.77 -6.76 4.16
CA THR A 37 2.79 -7.78 3.74
C THR A 37 2.34 -7.55 2.31
N ILE A 38 2.53 -8.56 1.47
CA ILE A 38 2.02 -8.62 0.11
C ILE A 38 0.73 -9.44 0.08
N ILE A 39 -0.29 -8.96 -0.60
CA ILE A 39 -1.52 -9.71 -0.89
C ILE A 39 -1.51 -10.07 -2.37
N MET A 40 -1.36 -11.36 -2.67
CA MET A 40 -1.42 -11.94 -4.01
C MET A 40 -2.74 -12.69 -4.21
N GLY A 41 -3.03 -13.07 -5.44
CA GLY A 41 -4.21 -13.84 -5.83
C GLY A 41 -4.67 -13.48 -7.24
N SER A 42 -5.49 -14.32 -7.87
CA SER A 42 -6.01 -14.10 -9.22
C SER A 42 -6.81 -12.81 -9.36
N SER A 43 -7.03 -12.37 -10.59
CA SER A 43 -7.92 -11.22 -10.84
C SER A 43 -9.33 -11.51 -10.29
N GLY A 44 -9.93 -10.53 -9.62
CA GLY A 44 -11.25 -10.69 -9.02
C GLY A 44 -11.29 -11.43 -7.68
N SER A 45 -10.16 -11.90 -7.12
CA SER A 45 -10.13 -12.60 -5.82
C SER A 45 -10.49 -11.72 -4.60
N GLY A 46 -10.57 -10.40 -4.76
CA GLY A 46 -10.94 -9.45 -3.70
C GLY A 46 -9.77 -8.70 -3.06
N LYS A 47 -8.57 -8.71 -3.65
CA LYS A 47 -7.34 -8.09 -3.08
C LYS A 47 -7.51 -6.61 -2.75
N SER A 48 -7.87 -5.78 -3.73
CA SER A 48 -8.08 -4.34 -3.51
C SER A 48 -9.25 -4.09 -2.56
N THR A 49 -10.30 -4.93 -2.62
CA THR A 49 -11.43 -4.86 -1.68
C THR A 49 -10.97 -5.11 -0.24
N LEU A 50 -10.10 -6.12 -0.03
CA LEU A 50 -9.51 -6.39 1.28
C LEU A 50 -8.65 -5.22 1.75
N LEU A 51 -7.77 -4.70 0.89
CA LEU A 51 -6.93 -3.55 1.19
C LEU A 51 -7.77 -2.32 1.58
N TYR A 52 -8.85 -2.04 0.86
CA TYR A 52 -9.73 -0.89 1.15
C TYR A 52 -10.54 -1.09 2.44
N ALA A 53 -10.96 -2.32 2.74
CA ALA A 53 -11.64 -2.62 4.01
C ALA A 53 -10.68 -2.47 5.21
N LEU A 54 -9.43 -2.97 5.10
CA LEU A 54 -8.41 -2.85 6.14
C LEU A 54 -7.98 -1.40 6.39
N SER A 55 -7.95 -0.58 5.35
CA SER A 55 -7.51 0.82 5.44
C SER A 55 -8.61 1.81 5.83
N GLY A 56 -9.85 1.35 5.99
CA GLY A 56 -11.01 2.23 6.22
C GLY A 56 -11.36 3.11 5.01
N MET A 57 -10.90 2.78 3.79
CA MET A 57 -11.38 3.41 2.56
C MET A 57 -12.78 2.94 2.20
N ASP A 58 -13.09 1.69 2.51
CA ASP A 58 -14.42 1.11 2.38
C ASP A 58 -14.79 0.39 3.68
N LYS A 59 -16.07 0.38 4.03
CA LYS A 59 -16.53 -0.27 5.25
C LYS A 59 -16.78 -1.75 5.02
N PRO A 60 -16.46 -2.63 5.98
CA PRO A 60 -16.90 -4.01 5.92
C PRO A 60 -18.44 -4.08 5.95
N SER A 61 -19.00 -5.13 5.31
CA SER A 61 -20.43 -5.41 5.41
C SER A 61 -20.78 -6.02 6.77
N THR A 62 -19.91 -6.90 7.28
CA THR A 62 -19.93 -7.46 8.64
C THR A 62 -18.52 -7.80 9.09
N GLY A 63 -18.35 -8.12 10.38
CA GLY A 63 -17.06 -8.35 10.98
C GLY A 63 -16.43 -7.06 11.50
N LYS A 64 -15.19 -7.14 11.92
CA LYS A 64 -14.49 -6.01 12.56
C LYS A 64 -13.11 -5.81 11.97
N VAL A 65 -12.65 -4.56 11.99
CA VAL A 65 -11.28 -4.14 11.71
C VAL A 65 -10.78 -3.30 12.87
N PHE A 66 -9.65 -3.70 13.42
CA PHE A 66 -8.98 -2.99 14.50
C PHE A 66 -7.67 -2.39 14.00
N PHE A 67 -7.38 -1.18 14.43
CA PHE A 67 -6.07 -0.56 14.30
C PHE A 67 -5.47 -0.46 15.71
N GLY A 68 -4.43 -1.27 15.98
CA GLY A 68 -4.05 -1.55 17.35
C GLY A 68 -5.23 -2.15 18.14
N ASP A 69 -5.64 -1.46 19.21
CA ASP A 69 -6.78 -1.85 20.04
C ASP A 69 -8.09 -1.14 19.64
N GLU A 70 -8.07 -0.25 18.67
CA GLU A 70 -9.21 0.60 18.29
C GLU A 70 -10.05 -0.05 17.19
N ASP A 71 -11.34 -0.33 17.47
CA ASP A 71 -12.31 -0.86 16.49
C ASP A 71 -12.80 0.26 15.58
N ILE A 72 -12.29 0.28 14.32
CA ILE A 72 -12.64 1.28 13.32
C ILE A 72 -13.87 0.91 12.47
N SER A 73 -14.43 -0.28 12.66
CA SER A 73 -15.55 -0.79 11.84
C SER A 73 -16.82 0.03 12.00
N GLY A 74 -17.04 0.57 13.20
CA GLY A 74 -18.20 1.37 13.54
C GLY A 74 -18.09 2.85 13.17
N TYR A 75 -16.94 3.31 12.72
CA TYR A 75 -16.68 4.71 12.41
C TYR A 75 -17.58 5.26 11.30
N SER A 76 -18.03 6.50 11.44
CA SER A 76 -18.64 7.29 10.36
C SER A 76 -17.62 7.55 9.26
N ASN A 77 -18.08 8.05 8.10
CA ASN A 77 -17.17 8.40 7.00
C ASN A 77 -16.19 9.51 7.38
N ASP A 78 -16.62 10.46 8.22
CA ASP A 78 -15.78 11.56 8.69
C ASP A 78 -14.72 11.05 9.68
N GLU A 79 -15.09 10.16 10.60
CA GLU A 79 -14.14 9.52 11.52
C GLU A 79 -13.11 8.68 10.76
N LEU A 80 -13.53 7.89 9.74
CA LEU A 80 -12.62 7.17 8.87
C LEU A 80 -11.71 8.11 8.08
N ALA A 81 -12.19 9.26 7.63
CA ALA A 81 -11.34 10.26 6.96
C ALA A 81 -10.28 10.82 7.91
N LEU A 82 -10.66 11.11 9.16
CA LEU A 82 -9.71 11.54 10.20
C LEU A 82 -8.71 10.45 10.56
N PHE A 83 -9.16 9.21 10.68
CA PHE A 83 -8.32 8.04 10.90
C PHE A 83 -7.28 7.90 9.78
N ARG A 84 -7.71 7.87 8.50
CA ARG A 84 -6.79 7.75 7.35
C ARG A 84 -5.78 8.90 7.32
N ARG A 85 -6.24 10.12 7.56
CA ARG A 85 -5.36 11.31 7.60
C ARG A 85 -4.24 11.17 8.61
N LYS A 86 -4.50 10.54 9.74
CA LYS A 86 -3.56 10.42 10.87
C LYS A 86 -2.64 9.22 10.74
N HIS A 87 -3.16 8.09 10.27
CA HIS A 87 -2.50 6.80 10.41
C HIS A 87 -2.07 6.16 9.09
N CYS A 88 -2.69 6.53 7.95
CA CYS A 88 -2.52 5.82 6.69
C CYS A 88 -1.86 6.66 5.61
N GLY A 89 -0.94 6.04 4.85
CA GLY A 89 -0.49 6.53 3.56
C GLY A 89 -1.06 5.66 2.44
N PHE A 90 -1.28 6.23 1.25
CA PHE A 90 -1.83 5.50 0.11
C PHE A 90 -1.04 5.74 -1.15
N VAL A 91 -0.70 4.64 -1.85
CA VAL A 91 -0.09 4.62 -3.18
C VAL A 91 -0.95 3.76 -4.09
N PHE A 92 -1.36 4.29 -5.24
CA PHE A 92 -2.24 3.61 -6.18
C PHE A 92 -1.53 3.37 -7.52
N GLN A 93 -2.05 2.45 -8.31
CA GLN A 93 -1.63 2.22 -9.70
C GLN A 93 -1.86 3.48 -10.55
N SER A 94 -3.05 4.10 -10.43
CA SER A 94 -3.30 5.44 -10.96
C SER A 94 -2.79 6.46 -9.94
N ILE A 95 -1.77 7.20 -10.29
CA ILE A 95 -0.95 7.98 -9.33
C ILE A 95 -1.73 9.13 -8.68
N TYR A 96 -2.79 9.61 -9.32
CA TYR A 96 -3.67 10.70 -8.85
C TYR A 96 -2.90 11.97 -8.42
N LEU A 97 -1.85 12.34 -9.16
CA LEU A 97 -1.26 13.67 -9.04
C LEU A 97 -2.19 14.69 -9.70
N LEU A 98 -2.26 15.86 -9.11
CA LEU A 98 -3.03 16.98 -9.66
C LEU A 98 -2.25 17.57 -10.84
N GLU A 99 -2.79 17.42 -12.04
CA GLU A 99 -2.10 17.79 -13.29
C GLU A 99 -1.82 19.29 -13.42
N ASN A 100 -2.63 20.12 -12.77
CA ASN A 100 -2.51 21.58 -12.72
C ASN A 100 -1.61 22.09 -11.59
N MET A 101 -0.97 21.21 -10.87
CA MET A 101 -0.01 21.51 -9.80
C MET A 101 1.36 20.92 -10.13
N ASN A 102 2.43 21.63 -9.79
CA ASN A 102 3.79 21.11 -9.93
C ASN A 102 4.04 19.99 -8.90
N VAL A 103 5.20 19.33 -9.02
CA VAL A 103 5.63 18.23 -8.14
C VAL A 103 5.59 18.63 -6.68
N PHE A 104 6.20 19.77 -6.34
CA PHE A 104 6.31 20.23 -4.95
C PHE A 104 4.93 20.54 -4.37
N ASP A 105 4.07 21.23 -5.11
CA ASP A 105 2.70 21.55 -4.68
C ASP A 105 1.85 20.29 -4.50
N ASN A 106 2.02 19.28 -5.34
CA ASN A 106 1.35 17.97 -5.17
C ASN A 106 1.70 17.30 -3.85
N ILE A 107 2.95 17.40 -3.39
CA ILE A 107 3.35 16.87 -2.07
C ILE A 107 2.78 17.74 -0.96
N MET A 108 2.87 19.07 -1.10
CA MET A 108 2.41 20.00 -0.08
C MET A 108 0.89 19.92 0.13
N THR A 109 0.08 19.64 -0.90
CA THR A 109 -1.37 19.40 -0.71
C THR A 109 -1.62 18.22 0.23
N GLY A 110 -0.91 17.10 0.06
CA GLY A 110 -1.00 15.95 0.97
C GLY A 110 -0.51 16.28 2.39
N ALA A 111 0.58 17.04 2.48
CA ALA A 111 1.16 17.44 3.77
C ALA A 111 0.23 18.35 4.57
N LEU A 112 -0.36 19.37 3.93
CA LEU A 112 -1.20 20.38 4.58
C LEU A 112 -2.57 19.87 5.03
N VAL A 113 -2.99 18.69 4.57
CA VAL A 113 -4.18 18.03 5.10
C VAL A 113 -4.02 17.69 6.59
N ALA A 114 -2.82 17.32 7.03
CA ALA A 114 -2.56 16.86 8.40
C ALA A 114 -1.70 17.82 9.23
N ARG A 115 -0.91 18.69 8.59
CA ARG A 115 0.08 19.54 9.24
C ARG A 115 -0.09 21.01 8.83
N LYS A 116 0.32 21.91 9.72
CA LYS A 116 0.44 23.34 9.36
C LYS A 116 1.70 23.54 8.50
N ASN A 117 1.63 24.48 7.57
CA ASN A 117 2.80 24.89 6.80
C ASN A 117 3.91 25.44 7.73
N SER A 118 5.10 24.93 7.57
CA SER A 118 6.28 25.31 8.36
C SER A 118 7.56 25.11 7.56
N PRO A 119 8.66 25.79 7.89
CA PRO A 119 9.96 25.56 7.27
C PRO A 119 10.42 24.11 7.39
N GLN A 120 10.15 23.44 8.50
CA GLN A 120 10.51 22.05 8.73
C GLN A 120 9.76 21.10 7.78
N LEU A 121 8.47 21.36 7.51
CA LEU A 121 7.68 20.57 6.57
C LEU A 121 8.21 20.73 5.14
N ILE A 122 8.59 21.94 4.76
CA ILE A 122 9.19 22.27 3.46
C ILE A 122 10.51 21.53 3.28
N GLU A 123 11.42 21.57 4.26
CA GLU A 123 12.70 20.85 4.20
C GLU A 123 12.49 19.33 4.16
N ARG A 124 11.57 18.79 4.94
CA ARG A 124 11.20 17.39 4.89
C ARG A 124 10.73 16.96 3.48
N ALA A 125 9.88 17.76 2.82
CA ALA A 125 9.43 17.48 1.47
C ALA A 125 10.60 17.42 0.48
N LYS A 126 11.56 18.35 0.59
CA LYS A 126 12.76 18.38 -0.24
C LYS A 126 13.67 17.17 0.01
N GLU A 127 13.88 16.81 1.28
CA GLU A 127 14.67 15.63 1.66
C GLU A 127 14.07 14.35 1.11
N LEU A 128 12.76 14.15 1.25
CA LEU A 128 12.07 12.99 0.73
C LEU A 128 12.12 12.91 -0.80
N LEU A 129 11.96 14.04 -1.50
CA LEU A 129 12.13 14.09 -2.97
C LEU A 129 13.53 13.65 -3.39
N LYS A 130 14.57 14.16 -2.72
CA LYS A 130 15.96 13.77 -3.00
C LYS A 130 16.18 12.28 -2.73
N LYS A 131 15.66 11.73 -1.63
CA LYS A 131 15.77 10.30 -1.30
C LYS A 131 15.18 9.39 -2.37
N VAL A 132 14.05 9.78 -2.97
CA VAL A 132 13.44 8.99 -4.04
C VAL A 132 13.99 9.33 -5.44
N GLY A 133 15.11 10.06 -5.54
CA GLY A 133 15.79 10.38 -6.81
C GLY A 133 15.06 11.39 -7.67
N ILE A 134 14.29 12.31 -7.06
CA ILE A 134 13.64 13.42 -7.77
C ILE A 134 14.46 14.71 -7.58
N ASP A 135 15.25 15.04 -8.58
CA ASP A 135 16.12 16.22 -8.60
C ASP A 135 15.36 17.54 -8.46
N GLU A 136 16.02 18.57 -7.92
CA GLU A 136 15.44 19.90 -7.74
C GLU A 136 14.89 20.55 -9.02
N LYS A 137 15.51 20.25 -10.18
CA LYS A 137 15.04 20.69 -11.50
C LYS A 137 13.64 20.17 -11.85
N LEU A 138 13.19 19.05 -11.21
CA LEU A 138 11.89 18.45 -11.43
C LEU A 138 10.81 19.04 -10.50
N TRP A 139 11.16 19.68 -9.41
CA TRP A 139 10.18 20.11 -8.38
C TRP A 139 9.16 21.11 -8.88
N LYS A 140 9.52 21.94 -9.87
CA LYS A 140 8.62 22.91 -10.51
C LYS A 140 7.95 22.36 -11.78
N LYS A 141 8.23 21.12 -12.19
CA LYS A 141 7.58 20.50 -13.33
C LYS A 141 6.19 19.99 -12.95
N TYR A 142 5.35 19.87 -13.97
CA TYR A 142 4.01 19.30 -13.85
C TYR A 142 4.04 17.79 -14.17
N PRO A 143 3.04 17.00 -13.72
CA PRO A 143 3.02 15.55 -13.94
C PRO A 143 3.18 15.13 -15.41
N ASN A 144 2.58 15.87 -16.34
CA ASN A 144 2.68 15.62 -17.78
C ASN A 144 4.08 15.88 -18.39
N GLN A 145 5.01 16.42 -17.62
CA GLN A 145 6.40 16.67 -17.99
C GLN A 145 7.37 15.66 -17.38
N MET A 146 6.83 14.62 -16.75
CA MET A 146 7.58 13.60 -16.01
C MET A 146 7.27 12.20 -16.54
N SER A 147 8.20 11.28 -16.31
CA SER A 147 7.95 9.86 -16.56
C SER A 147 6.98 9.28 -15.54
N GLY A 148 6.30 8.16 -15.89
CA GLY A 148 5.40 7.48 -14.97
C GLY A 148 6.08 7.05 -13.66
N GLY A 149 7.32 6.56 -13.74
CA GLY A 149 8.09 6.18 -12.56
C GLY A 149 8.46 7.36 -11.66
N GLU A 150 8.82 8.52 -12.23
CA GLU A 150 9.04 9.75 -11.47
C GLU A 150 7.74 10.20 -10.79
N CYS A 151 6.63 10.21 -11.51
CA CYS A 151 5.32 10.52 -10.94
C CYS A 151 4.95 9.57 -9.79
N GLN A 152 5.22 8.27 -9.93
CA GLN A 152 4.93 7.28 -8.89
C GLN A 152 5.78 7.53 -7.64
N ARG A 153 7.07 7.83 -7.78
CA ARG A 153 7.94 8.19 -6.65
C ARG A 153 7.47 9.48 -5.96
N VAL A 154 6.98 10.47 -6.70
CA VAL A 154 6.32 11.65 -6.13
C VAL A 154 5.04 11.26 -5.36
N GLY A 155 4.25 10.34 -5.90
CA GLY A 155 3.07 9.78 -5.23
C GLY A 155 3.42 9.10 -3.90
N ILE A 156 4.54 8.36 -3.84
CA ILE A 156 5.04 7.76 -2.61
C ILE A 156 5.44 8.86 -1.60
N VAL A 157 6.19 9.88 -2.01
CA VAL A 157 6.56 11.01 -1.12
C VAL A 157 5.31 11.67 -0.55
N ARG A 158 4.29 11.92 -1.38
CA ARG A 158 2.99 12.46 -0.92
C ARG A 158 2.32 11.56 0.11
N ALA A 159 2.44 10.23 -0.04
CA ALA A 159 1.86 9.26 0.89
C ALA A 159 2.58 9.22 2.24
N VAL A 160 3.91 9.44 2.28
CA VAL A 160 4.72 9.29 3.49
C VAL A 160 5.10 10.63 4.16
N ILE A 161 4.77 11.78 3.55
CA ILE A 161 5.16 13.10 4.07
C ILE A 161 4.67 13.35 5.50
N ASN A 162 3.52 12.80 5.86
CA ASN A 162 2.88 12.92 7.16
C ASN A 162 3.27 11.81 8.17
N GLU A 163 4.26 10.97 7.84
CA GLU A 163 4.73 9.87 8.72
C GLU A 163 3.60 8.91 9.12
N PRO A 164 2.91 8.29 8.13
CA PRO A 164 1.86 7.36 8.45
C PRO A 164 2.41 6.12 9.17
N GLN A 165 1.63 5.53 10.07
CA GLN A 165 2.01 4.30 10.76
C GLN A 165 1.98 3.09 9.81
N ILE A 166 1.12 3.14 8.78
CA ILE A 166 1.01 2.10 7.77
C ILE A 166 0.83 2.68 6.38
N LEU A 167 1.49 2.08 5.39
CA LEU A 167 1.41 2.42 3.98
C LEU A 167 0.63 1.34 3.23
N PHE A 168 -0.44 1.73 2.56
CA PHE A 168 -1.21 0.87 1.67
C PHE A 168 -0.84 1.14 0.22
N ALA A 169 -0.58 0.10 -0.55
CA ALA A 169 -0.22 0.20 -1.96
C ALA A 169 -1.06 -0.76 -2.80
N ASP A 170 -1.80 -0.23 -3.77
CA ASP A 170 -2.62 -1.01 -4.69
C ASP A 170 -1.99 -1.00 -6.08
N GLU A 171 -1.35 -2.13 -6.47
CA GLU A 171 -0.67 -2.32 -7.76
C GLU A 171 0.30 -1.17 -8.14
N PRO A 172 1.22 -0.73 -7.25
CA PRO A 172 1.96 0.53 -7.44
C PRO A 172 2.90 0.55 -8.64
N THR A 173 3.18 -0.60 -9.23
CA THR A 173 4.06 -0.74 -10.41
C THR A 173 3.31 -1.19 -11.66
N GLY A 174 2.00 -1.44 -11.59
CA GLY A 174 1.23 -2.07 -12.65
C GLY A 174 1.14 -1.29 -13.96
N ALA A 175 1.37 0.03 -13.94
CA ALA A 175 1.39 0.89 -15.13
C ALA A 175 2.82 1.27 -15.60
N LEU A 176 3.87 0.71 -14.98
CA LEU A 176 5.26 1.10 -15.22
C LEU A 176 6.00 0.08 -16.08
N ASN A 177 7.00 0.55 -16.81
CA ASN A 177 7.97 -0.35 -17.43
C ASN A 177 8.88 -0.97 -16.35
N SER A 178 9.60 -2.05 -16.72
CA SER A 178 10.37 -2.85 -15.76
C SER A 178 11.45 -2.06 -15.01
N SER A 179 12.12 -1.11 -15.66
CA SER A 179 13.16 -0.29 -15.02
C SER A 179 12.56 0.66 -14.01
N SER A 180 11.55 1.44 -14.41
CA SER A 180 10.87 2.38 -13.51
C SER A 180 10.13 1.66 -12.36
N GLY A 181 9.62 0.44 -12.63
CA GLY A 181 9.03 -0.41 -11.60
C GLY A 181 10.04 -0.82 -10.53
N GLN A 182 11.27 -1.17 -10.96
CA GLN A 182 12.36 -1.51 -10.04
C GLN A 182 12.72 -0.33 -9.12
N ASP A 183 12.91 0.88 -9.68
CA ASP A 183 13.20 2.09 -8.92
C ASP A 183 12.11 2.37 -7.84
N VAL A 184 10.84 2.16 -8.21
CA VAL A 184 9.71 2.31 -7.27
C VAL A 184 9.75 1.26 -6.17
N LEU A 185 10.06 0.00 -6.50
CA LEU A 185 10.18 -1.07 -5.50
C LEU A 185 11.37 -0.86 -4.57
N ASP A 186 12.47 -0.27 -5.05
CA ASP A 186 13.62 0.07 -4.22
C ASP A 186 13.23 1.11 -3.16
N VAL A 187 12.40 2.10 -3.51
CA VAL A 187 11.85 3.07 -2.54
C VAL A 187 11.00 2.36 -1.46
N PHE A 188 10.12 1.40 -1.83
CA PHE A 188 9.35 0.64 -0.86
C PHE A 188 10.23 -0.20 0.06
N THR A 189 11.29 -0.80 -0.50
CA THR A 189 12.27 -1.57 0.28
C THR A 189 12.95 -0.69 1.31
N GLU A 190 13.47 0.50 0.91
CA GLU A 190 14.09 1.47 1.82
C GLU A 190 13.12 1.93 2.91
N LEU A 191 11.85 2.21 2.58
CA LEU A 191 10.84 2.57 3.57
C LEU A 191 10.63 1.45 4.59
N HIS A 192 10.53 0.20 4.14
CA HIS A 192 10.39 -0.96 5.03
C HIS A 192 11.61 -1.17 5.93
N GLU A 193 12.83 -1.06 5.39
CA GLU A 193 14.08 -1.16 6.16
C GLU A 193 14.18 -0.07 7.24
N ASN A 194 13.54 1.09 7.01
CA ASN A 194 13.40 2.15 7.99
C ASN A 194 12.21 1.97 8.96
N GLY A 195 11.59 0.78 8.98
CA GLY A 195 10.54 0.41 9.93
C GLY A 195 9.11 0.71 9.50
N GLN A 196 8.88 1.16 8.25
CA GLN A 196 7.53 1.41 7.76
C GLN A 196 6.75 0.10 7.58
N SER A 197 5.58 -0.02 8.24
CA SER A 197 4.64 -1.10 7.97
C SER A 197 3.99 -0.89 6.60
N ILE A 198 3.96 -1.93 5.75
CA ILE A 198 3.45 -1.83 4.38
C ILE A 198 2.47 -2.98 4.10
N VAL A 199 1.32 -2.66 3.52
CA VAL A 199 0.41 -3.64 2.90
C VAL A 199 0.28 -3.32 1.43
N MET A 200 0.71 -4.24 0.58
CA MET A 200 0.72 -4.04 -0.87
C MET A 200 -0.05 -5.15 -1.58
N VAL A 201 -0.90 -4.76 -2.50
CA VAL A 201 -1.57 -5.69 -3.44
C VAL A 201 -0.77 -5.72 -4.73
N THR A 202 -0.53 -6.91 -5.24
CA THR A 202 0.07 -7.12 -6.55
C THR A 202 -0.25 -8.50 -7.11
N HIS A 203 -0.15 -8.65 -8.44
CA HIS A 203 -0.13 -9.91 -9.14
C HIS A 203 1.27 -10.22 -9.72
N ASP A 204 2.26 -9.34 -9.51
CA ASP A 204 3.61 -9.54 -10.03
C ASP A 204 4.52 -10.20 -8.97
N VAL A 205 5.12 -11.34 -9.36
CA VAL A 205 6.03 -12.11 -8.50
C VAL A 205 7.30 -11.31 -8.14
N LYS A 206 7.81 -10.46 -9.06
CA LYS A 206 8.99 -9.64 -8.76
C LYS A 206 8.71 -8.63 -7.66
N THR A 207 7.53 -8.04 -7.68
CA THR A 207 7.05 -7.16 -6.63
C THR A 207 6.87 -7.94 -5.32
N ALA A 208 6.30 -9.13 -5.37
CA ALA A 208 6.07 -9.97 -4.19
C ALA A 208 7.38 -10.39 -3.49
N LEU A 209 8.47 -10.54 -4.23
CA LEU A 209 9.80 -10.82 -3.65
C LEU A 209 10.28 -9.75 -2.67
N ARG A 210 9.75 -8.53 -2.70
CA ARG A 210 10.13 -7.45 -1.76
C ARG A 210 9.50 -7.59 -0.39
N GLY A 211 8.38 -8.31 -0.29
CA GLY A 211 7.67 -8.48 0.98
C GLY A 211 8.39 -9.40 1.96
N SER A 212 8.16 -9.19 3.25
CA SER A 212 8.55 -10.12 4.32
C SER A 212 7.49 -11.20 4.57
N ARG A 213 6.26 -10.99 4.02
CA ARG A 213 5.13 -11.90 4.14
C ARG A 213 4.27 -11.84 2.89
N VAL A 214 3.84 -12.99 2.39
CA VAL A 214 2.93 -13.10 1.24
C VAL A 214 1.67 -13.84 1.66
N LEU A 215 0.53 -13.18 1.50
CA LEU A 215 -0.80 -13.75 1.68
C LEU A 215 -1.39 -14.08 0.31
N TYR A 216 -1.85 -15.30 0.12
CA TYR A 216 -2.54 -15.69 -1.09
C TYR A 216 -4.05 -15.67 -0.88
N LEU A 217 -4.73 -14.77 -1.61
CA LEU A 217 -6.17 -14.58 -1.54
C LEU A 217 -6.86 -15.29 -2.70
N ARG A 218 -7.79 -16.21 -2.39
CA ARG A 218 -8.65 -16.90 -3.35
C ARG A 218 -10.10 -16.86 -2.88
N ASP A 219 -11.01 -16.50 -3.77
CA ASP A 219 -12.47 -16.49 -3.51
C ASP A 219 -12.89 -15.78 -2.21
N GLY A 220 -12.17 -14.71 -1.88
CA GLY A 220 -12.44 -13.88 -0.70
C GLY A 220 -11.92 -14.45 0.62
N LYS A 221 -11.02 -15.44 0.59
CA LYS A 221 -10.37 -16.03 1.77
C LYS A 221 -8.85 -16.03 1.60
N VAL A 222 -8.13 -15.96 2.72
CA VAL A 222 -6.68 -16.22 2.75
C VAL A 222 -6.48 -17.73 2.77
N GLU A 223 -5.96 -18.28 1.68
CA GLU A 223 -5.65 -19.71 1.55
C GLU A 223 -4.19 -20.03 1.85
N GLY A 224 -3.30 -19.05 1.71
CA GLY A 224 -1.89 -19.22 1.99
C GLY A 224 -1.30 -18.02 2.73
N ASP A 225 -0.35 -18.30 3.62
CA ASP A 225 0.40 -17.31 4.42
C ASP A 225 1.86 -17.75 4.45
N TYR A 226 2.70 -17.07 3.68
CA TYR A 226 4.12 -17.42 3.54
C TYR A 226 5.01 -16.29 4.06
N ARG A 227 5.91 -16.60 4.98
CA ARG A 227 6.87 -15.66 5.55
C ARG A 227 8.25 -15.86 4.91
N MET A 228 8.86 -14.74 4.58
CA MET A 228 10.20 -14.66 4.02
C MET A 228 11.12 -13.87 4.95
N PRO A 229 12.43 -14.15 4.97
CA PRO A 229 13.39 -13.28 5.65
C PRO A 229 13.33 -11.86 5.04
N PRO A 230 13.94 -10.83 5.68
CA PRO A 230 14.09 -9.51 5.08
C PRO A 230 14.65 -9.60 3.65
N TYR A 231 14.24 -8.67 2.78
CA TYR A 231 14.72 -8.66 1.40
C TYR A 231 16.23 -8.39 1.35
N GLY A 232 16.96 -9.23 0.62
CA GLY A 232 18.40 -9.10 0.37
C GLY A 232 18.72 -9.49 -1.07
N THR A 233 19.80 -8.95 -1.63
CA THR A 233 20.23 -9.23 -3.00
C THR A 233 20.95 -10.58 -3.12
N ASP A 234 21.54 -11.07 -2.05
CA ASP A 234 22.42 -12.25 -2.08
C ASP A 234 21.65 -13.57 -2.24
N ASP A 235 20.37 -13.60 -1.83
CA ASP A 235 19.51 -14.80 -1.83
C ASP A 235 18.38 -14.77 -2.86
N LEU A 236 18.42 -13.87 -3.85
CA LEU A 236 17.29 -13.63 -4.77
C LEU A 236 16.81 -14.87 -5.51
N LYS A 237 17.72 -15.77 -5.90
CA LYS A 237 17.36 -17.00 -6.61
C LYS A 237 16.60 -17.94 -5.68
N GLU A 238 17.14 -18.23 -4.52
CA GLU A 238 16.53 -19.12 -3.53
C GLU A 238 15.18 -18.56 -3.07
N ARG A 239 15.13 -17.25 -2.81
CA ARG A 239 13.91 -16.53 -2.44
C ARG A 239 12.82 -16.66 -3.50
N ARG A 240 13.20 -16.51 -4.78
CA ARG A 240 12.28 -16.68 -5.92
C ARG A 240 11.78 -18.11 -6.02
N ASP A 241 12.68 -19.10 -5.94
CA ASP A 241 12.32 -20.51 -6.06
C ASP A 241 11.35 -20.91 -4.93
N LYS A 242 11.59 -20.46 -3.70
CA LYS A 242 10.70 -20.72 -2.56
C LYS A 242 9.34 -20.06 -2.72
N LEU A 243 9.30 -18.79 -3.14
CA LEU A 243 8.05 -18.09 -3.39
C LEU A 243 7.28 -18.74 -4.54
N GLN A 244 7.96 -19.13 -5.62
CA GLN A 244 7.33 -19.82 -6.75
C GLN A 244 6.71 -21.15 -6.31
N ASN A 245 7.43 -21.97 -5.55
CA ASN A 245 6.89 -23.22 -5.02
C ASN A 245 5.62 -23.00 -4.19
N PHE A 246 5.64 -21.99 -3.29
CA PHE A 246 4.45 -21.61 -2.52
C PHE A 246 3.27 -21.20 -3.43
N LEU A 247 3.54 -20.39 -4.46
CA LEU A 247 2.50 -19.96 -5.40
C LEU A 247 1.96 -21.13 -6.24
N ASP A 248 2.82 -22.05 -6.67
CA ASP A 248 2.43 -23.26 -7.42
C ASP A 248 1.53 -24.18 -6.55
N GLU A 249 1.84 -24.33 -5.24
CA GLU A 249 0.98 -25.03 -4.27
C GLU A 249 -0.40 -24.35 -4.13
N MET A 250 -0.45 -23.04 -4.23
CA MET A 250 -1.69 -22.26 -4.23
C MET A 250 -2.42 -22.30 -5.58
N GLY A 251 -1.81 -22.89 -6.64
CA GLY A 251 -2.37 -22.97 -7.99
C GLY A 251 -2.37 -21.61 -8.72
N TRP A 252 -1.32 -20.83 -8.48
CA TRP A 252 -1.07 -19.55 -9.16
C TRP A 252 -0.71 -19.77 -10.64
#